data_6362216835f9d231f68ccef1b40ed4ba
#
_entry.id   6362216835f9d231f68ccef1b40ed4ba
#
_cell.length_a   1.000
_cell.length_b   1.000
_cell.length_c   1.000
_cell.angle_alpha   90.00
_cell.angle_beta   90.00
_cell.angle_gamma   90.00
#
_symmetry.space_group_name_H-M   'P 1'
#
loop_
_entity.id
_entity.type
_entity.pdbx_description
1 polymer ?
#
loop_
_entity_poly.entity_id
_entity_poly.type
_entity_poly.pdbx_seq_one_letter_code
_entity_poly.pdbx_strand_id
1 'polypeptide(L)'
;RGTQDQIPKMAKVPDDLAEFSLKQLFSDIYESLGNKNYRYLLFGLFSLSMTIGTHETLSLYMDTFYWEFTDEQIGWRILGTALGYGFGFLAVAKVHQTIGKRLAIVWSAVGLSIAWSAAVTLRLFDLAPENTTWALLVFVVFFGTISSTFGAILNISVMSALADIVDEHELNTGR
;
A
#
# COMPACT_ATOMS: atom_id res chain seq x y z
N ARG A 1 -16.00 -27.13 -3.82
CA ARG A 1 -17.41 -27.28 -3.36
C ARG A 1 -17.81 -26.11 -2.45
N GLY A 2 -17.73 -24.85 -2.84
CA GLY A 2 -17.96 -23.76 -1.88
C GLY A 2 -18.98 -22.72 -2.30
N THR A 3 -19.26 -22.55 -3.58
CA THR A 3 -20.10 -21.43 -4.05
C THR A 3 -21.25 -21.82 -4.94
N GLN A 4 -21.31 -23.03 -5.44
CA GLN A 4 -22.40 -23.48 -6.32
C GLN A 4 -23.78 -23.47 -5.65
N ASP A 5 -23.84 -23.71 -4.33
CA ASP A 5 -25.08 -23.71 -3.56
C ASP A 5 -25.59 -22.29 -3.23
N GLN A 6 -24.79 -21.25 -3.46
CA GLN A 6 -25.13 -19.86 -3.24
C GLN A 6 -25.64 -19.18 -4.52
N ILE A 7 -25.37 -19.74 -5.71
CA ILE A 7 -25.78 -19.17 -7.00
C ILE A 7 -27.29 -18.91 -7.08
N PRO A 8 -28.19 -19.79 -6.57
CA PRO A 8 -29.63 -19.51 -6.59
C PRO A 8 -30.08 -18.37 -5.66
N LYS A 9 -29.22 -17.98 -4.69
CA LYS A 9 -29.49 -16.90 -3.72
C LYS A 9 -28.88 -15.56 -4.13
N MET A 10 -28.05 -15.54 -5.16
CA MET A 10 -27.56 -14.31 -5.75
C MET A 10 -28.73 -13.58 -6.40
N ALA A 11 -28.85 -12.29 -6.12
CA ALA A 11 -29.83 -11.45 -6.80
C ALA A 11 -29.66 -11.64 -8.31
N LYS A 12 -30.76 -11.97 -9.02
CA LYS A 12 -30.73 -12.04 -10.48
C LYS A 12 -30.23 -10.69 -10.98
N VAL A 13 -29.19 -10.73 -11.79
CA VAL A 13 -28.73 -9.54 -12.53
C VAL A 13 -29.97 -8.99 -13.25
N PRO A 14 -30.37 -7.72 -13.05
CA PRO A 14 -31.49 -7.13 -13.78
C PRO A 14 -31.18 -7.28 -15.27
N ASP A 15 -32.19 -7.76 -16.05
CA ASP A 15 -32.08 -7.89 -17.51
C ASP A 15 -31.91 -6.52 -18.21
N ASP A 16 -32.07 -5.44 -17.47
CA ASP A 16 -31.85 -4.05 -17.86
C ASP A 16 -30.45 -3.60 -17.38
N LEU A 17 -29.39 -4.16 -17.97
CA LEU A 17 -28.08 -3.53 -17.91
C LEU A 17 -28.21 -2.19 -18.65
N ALA A 18 -28.41 -1.12 -17.89
CA ALA A 18 -28.48 0.23 -18.44
C ALA A 18 -27.29 0.44 -19.36
N GLU A 19 -27.57 0.84 -20.61
CA GLU A 19 -26.52 1.15 -21.58
C GLU A 19 -25.48 2.09 -20.90
N PHE A 20 -24.20 1.74 -21.02
CA PHE A 20 -23.10 2.52 -20.43
C PHE A 20 -23.23 3.98 -20.87
N SER A 21 -23.61 4.84 -19.96
CA SER A 21 -23.73 6.28 -20.20
C SER A 21 -22.61 7.03 -19.48
N LEU A 22 -21.77 7.72 -20.25
CA LEU A 22 -20.75 8.61 -19.68
C LEU A 22 -21.36 9.65 -18.73
N LYS A 23 -22.55 10.14 -19.03
CA LYS A 23 -23.25 11.11 -18.16
C LYS A 23 -23.60 10.49 -16.82
N GLN A 24 -24.02 9.23 -16.81
CA GLN A 24 -24.32 8.50 -15.58
C GLN A 24 -23.05 8.24 -14.77
N LEU A 25 -21.97 7.84 -15.43
CA LEU A 25 -20.66 7.67 -14.79
C LEU A 25 -20.19 8.95 -14.08
N PHE A 26 -20.27 10.10 -14.75
CA PHE A 26 -19.92 11.37 -14.13
C PHE A 26 -20.84 11.76 -12.97
N SER A 27 -22.12 11.45 -13.06
CA SER A 27 -23.09 11.66 -11.99
C SER A 27 -22.75 10.81 -10.76
N ASP A 28 -22.46 9.53 -10.98
CA ASP A 28 -22.13 8.58 -9.91
C ASP A 28 -20.79 8.94 -9.23
N ILE A 29 -19.79 9.40 -10.01
CA ILE A 29 -18.55 9.95 -9.47
C ILE A 29 -18.81 11.19 -8.60
N TYR A 30 -19.65 12.11 -9.08
CA TYR A 30 -19.98 13.32 -8.34
C TYR A 30 -20.72 13.01 -7.04
N GLU A 31 -21.67 12.08 -7.07
CA GLU A 31 -22.40 11.59 -5.90
C GLU A 31 -21.46 10.92 -4.89
N SER A 32 -20.57 10.05 -5.36
CA SER A 32 -19.55 9.41 -4.51
C SER A 32 -18.60 10.43 -3.85
N LEU A 33 -18.22 11.47 -4.59
CA LEU A 33 -17.44 12.60 -4.04
C LEU A 33 -18.22 13.44 -3.01
N GLY A 34 -19.54 13.32 -2.94
CA GLY A 34 -20.37 13.87 -1.86
C GLY A 34 -20.09 13.22 -0.50
N ASN A 35 -19.69 11.95 -0.47
CA ASN A 35 -19.35 11.25 0.75
C ASN A 35 -18.02 11.75 1.33
N LYS A 36 -18.08 12.27 2.56
CA LYS A 36 -16.93 12.86 3.25
C LYS A 36 -15.81 11.83 3.51
N ASN A 37 -16.17 10.61 3.90
CA ASN A 37 -15.22 9.53 4.17
C ASN A 37 -14.51 9.09 2.88
N TYR A 38 -15.25 8.99 1.78
CA TYR A 38 -14.70 8.68 0.47
C TYR A 38 -13.66 9.73 0.01
N ARG A 39 -13.98 11.03 0.16
CA ARG A 39 -13.03 12.11 -0.18
C ARG A 39 -11.74 12.05 0.61
N TYR A 40 -11.81 11.81 1.93
CA TYR A 40 -10.60 11.68 2.75
C TYR A 40 -9.76 10.47 2.36
N LEU A 41 -10.41 9.34 2.07
CA LEU A 41 -9.71 8.15 1.63
C LEU A 41 -9.07 8.36 0.25
N LEU A 42 -9.80 8.96 -0.69
CA LEU A 42 -9.29 9.27 -2.04
C LEU A 42 -8.09 10.21 -1.98
N PHE A 43 -8.17 11.28 -1.17
CA PHE A 43 -7.04 12.20 -0.98
C PHE A 43 -5.84 11.51 -0.32
N GLY A 44 -6.08 10.66 0.67
CA GLY A 44 -5.05 9.85 1.31
C GLY A 44 -4.38 8.88 0.32
N LEU A 45 -5.18 8.19 -0.51
CA LEU A 45 -4.68 7.29 -1.54
C LEU A 45 -3.85 8.03 -2.60
N PHE A 46 -4.32 9.20 -3.04
CA PHE A 46 -3.59 10.04 -3.98
C PHE A 46 -2.23 10.48 -3.41
N SER A 47 -2.23 10.99 -2.16
CA SER A 47 -1.00 11.40 -1.48
C SER A 47 -0.03 10.24 -1.29
N LEU A 48 -0.54 9.06 -0.92
CA LEU A 48 0.26 7.83 -0.80
C LEU A 48 0.86 7.42 -2.15
N SER A 49 0.08 7.45 -3.22
CA SER A 49 0.56 7.11 -4.57
C SER A 49 1.65 8.07 -5.04
N MET A 50 1.50 9.37 -4.78
CA MET A 50 2.55 10.35 -5.08
C MET A 50 3.84 10.07 -4.29
N THR A 51 3.70 9.76 -2.99
CA THR A 51 4.86 9.45 -2.13
C THR A 51 5.58 8.20 -2.61
N ILE A 52 4.85 7.12 -2.88
CA ILE A 52 5.41 5.87 -3.40
C ILE A 52 6.07 6.11 -4.76
N GLY A 53 5.40 6.79 -5.70
CA GLY A 53 5.94 7.06 -7.03
C GLY A 53 7.22 7.88 -6.98
N THR A 54 7.29 8.88 -6.12
CA THR A 54 8.52 9.67 -5.90
C THR A 54 9.63 8.81 -5.32
N HIS A 55 9.32 8.00 -4.30
CA HIS A 55 10.30 7.09 -3.70
C HIS A 55 10.84 6.09 -4.73
N GLU A 56 10.00 5.43 -5.49
CA GLU A 56 10.42 4.46 -6.52
C GLU A 56 11.29 5.10 -7.60
N THR A 57 10.91 6.29 -8.06
CA THR A 57 11.67 7.03 -9.08
C THR A 57 13.07 7.41 -8.58
N LEU A 58 13.18 7.84 -7.31
CA LEU A 58 14.45 8.27 -6.74
C LEU A 58 15.27 7.10 -6.16
N SER A 59 14.68 5.93 -5.95
CA SER A 59 15.35 4.83 -5.28
C SER A 59 16.60 4.36 -6.04
N LEU A 60 16.51 4.18 -7.36
CA LEU A 60 17.64 3.79 -8.18
C LEU A 60 18.75 4.86 -8.18
N TYR A 61 18.37 6.14 -8.17
CA TYR A 61 19.32 7.24 -8.06
C TYR A 61 20.05 7.21 -6.71
N MET A 62 19.31 6.99 -5.63
CA MET A 62 19.89 6.84 -4.28
C MET A 62 20.81 5.63 -4.20
N ASP A 63 20.44 4.52 -4.81
CA ASP A 63 21.28 3.32 -4.83
C ASP A 63 22.60 3.53 -5.54
N THR A 64 22.56 4.22 -6.68
CA THR A 64 23.74 4.45 -7.52
C THR A 64 24.65 5.54 -6.95
N PHE A 65 24.08 6.67 -6.49
CA PHE A 65 24.88 7.86 -6.16
C PHE A 65 25.05 8.11 -4.65
N TYR A 66 24.12 7.66 -3.83
CA TYR A 66 24.19 7.89 -2.39
C TYR A 66 24.78 6.68 -1.64
N TRP A 67 24.28 5.47 -1.98
CA TRP A 67 24.76 4.22 -1.42
C TRP A 67 25.96 3.66 -2.19
N GLU A 68 26.22 4.13 -3.41
CA GLU A 68 27.28 3.69 -4.32
C GLU A 68 27.30 2.16 -4.52
N PHE A 69 26.10 1.58 -4.67
CA PHE A 69 25.96 0.15 -4.92
C PHE A 69 26.40 -0.24 -6.33
N THR A 70 27.03 -1.39 -6.44
CA THR A 70 27.26 -2.03 -7.74
C THR A 70 25.95 -2.58 -8.32
N ASP A 71 25.91 -2.82 -9.63
CA ASP A 71 24.75 -3.41 -10.29
C ASP A 71 24.29 -4.73 -9.66
N GLU A 72 25.25 -5.55 -9.22
CA GLU A 72 25.00 -6.79 -8.50
C GLU A 72 24.31 -6.52 -7.13
N GLN A 73 24.79 -5.57 -6.38
CA GLN A 73 24.20 -5.21 -5.08
C GLN A 73 22.81 -4.63 -5.22
N ILE A 74 22.55 -3.83 -6.25
CA ILE A 74 21.21 -3.32 -6.58
C ILE A 74 20.26 -4.49 -6.87
N GLY A 75 20.72 -5.51 -7.61
CA GLY A 75 19.94 -6.73 -7.84
C GLY A 75 19.57 -7.47 -6.55
N TRP A 76 20.50 -7.58 -5.61
CA TRP A 76 20.25 -8.25 -4.32
C TRP A 76 19.28 -7.49 -3.41
N ARG A 77 19.14 -6.19 -3.60
CA ARG A 77 18.22 -5.35 -2.81
C ARG A 77 16.75 -5.77 -2.93
N ILE A 78 16.37 -6.41 -4.04
CA ILE A 78 15.01 -6.94 -4.23
C ILE A 78 14.59 -7.95 -3.14
N LEU A 79 15.58 -8.64 -2.54
CA LEU A 79 15.29 -9.58 -1.45
C LEU A 79 14.66 -8.89 -0.25
N GLY A 80 15.10 -7.67 0.10
CA GLY A 80 14.50 -6.90 1.19
C GLY A 80 13.03 -6.60 0.93
N THR A 81 12.71 -6.19 -0.29
CA THR A 81 11.34 -5.94 -0.71
C THR A 81 10.50 -7.21 -0.67
N ALA A 82 10.98 -8.31 -1.23
CA ALA A 82 10.27 -9.59 -1.28
C ALA A 82 9.99 -10.14 0.12
N LEU A 83 10.98 -10.14 1.01
CA LEU A 83 10.84 -10.57 2.40
C LEU A 83 9.86 -9.67 3.16
N GLY A 84 9.96 -8.35 2.97
CA GLY A 84 9.07 -7.39 3.62
C GLY A 84 7.62 -7.56 3.21
N TYR A 85 7.33 -7.74 1.92
CA TYR A 85 5.98 -8.07 1.46
C TYR A 85 5.48 -9.39 2.04
N GLY A 86 6.32 -10.43 2.08
CA GLY A 86 6.00 -11.71 2.70
C GLY A 86 5.59 -11.56 4.16
N PHE A 87 6.38 -10.85 4.97
CA PHE A 87 6.05 -10.57 6.38
C PHE A 87 4.78 -9.73 6.51
N GLY A 88 4.59 -8.72 5.66
CA GLY A 88 3.38 -7.89 5.64
C GLY A 88 2.12 -8.69 5.37
N PHE A 89 2.12 -9.57 4.37
CA PHE A 89 1.00 -10.46 4.05
C PHE A 89 0.65 -11.39 5.21
N LEU A 90 1.65 -11.96 5.88
CA LEU A 90 1.43 -12.84 7.03
C LEU A 90 0.91 -12.08 8.26
N ALA A 91 1.36 -10.84 8.45
CA ALA A 91 1.03 -10.05 9.63
C ALA A 91 -0.32 -9.32 9.53
N VAL A 92 -0.76 -8.92 8.32
CA VAL A 92 -1.89 -8.00 8.13
C VAL A 92 -3.19 -8.48 8.75
N ALA A 93 -3.51 -9.77 8.62
CA ALA A 93 -4.74 -10.34 9.18
C ALA A 93 -4.76 -10.19 10.71
N LYS A 94 -3.65 -10.49 11.38
CA LYS A 94 -3.51 -10.36 12.83
C LYS A 94 -3.53 -8.89 13.27
N VAL A 95 -2.89 -8.01 12.51
CA VAL A 95 -2.91 -6.56 12.76
C VAL A 95 -4.34 -6.03 12.70
N HIS A 96 -5.11 -6.39 11.66
CA HIS A 96 -6.52 -5.98 11.54
C HIS A 96 -7.40 -6.50 12.68
N GLN A 97 -7.17 -7.73 13.13
CA GLN A 97 -7.91 -8.30 14.27
C GLN A 97 -7.58 -7.60 15.60
N THR A 98 -6.35 -7.13 15.77
CA THR A 98 -5.87 -6.59 17.05
C THR A 98 -6.18 -5.09 17.19
N ILE A 99 -5.90 -4.29 16.18
CA ILE A 99 -6.03 -2.83 16.25
C ILE A 99 -7.05 -2.24 15.27
N GLY A 100 -7.61 -3.07 14.38
CA GLY A 100 -8.56 -2.65 13.35
C GLY A 100 -7.88 -1.96 12.15
N LYS A 101 -8.62 -1.88 11.02
CA LYS A 101 -8.11 -1.36 9.74
C LYS A 101 -7.66 0.10 9.83
N ARG A 102 -8.41 0.95 10.52
CA ARG A 102 -8.11 2.39 10.63
C ARG A 102 -6.76 2.65 11.31
N LEU A 103 -6.53 2.03 12.45
CA LEU A 103 -5.25 2.17 13.17
C LEU A 103 -4.12 1.48 12.44
N ALA A 104 -4.38 0.36 11.75
CA ALA A 104 -3.40 -0.29 10.89
C ALA A 104 -2.88 0.66 9.80
N ILE A 105 -3.75 1.41 9.13
CA ILE A 105 -3.36 2.42 8.13
C ILE A 105 -2.44 3.48 8.77
N VAL A 106 -2.84 4.07 9.89
CA VAL A 106 -2.09 5.14 10.55
C VAL A 106 -0.71 4.65 11.00
N TRP A 107 -0.66 3.54 11.75
CA TRP A 107 0.61 3.02 12.27
C TRP A 107 1.53 2.51 11.18
N SER A 108 0.98 1.92 10.11
CA SER A 108 1.79 1.50 8.98
C SER A 108 2.36 2.68 8.19
N ALA A 109 1.60 3.76 8.02
CA ALA A 109 2.11 4.98 7.38
C ALA A 109 3.23 5.62 8.21
N VAL A 110 3.08 5.70 9.53
CA VAL A 110 4.12 6.20 10.44
C VAL A 110 5.35 5.30 10.41
N GLY A 111 5.15 3.97 10.52
CA GLY A 111 6.23 2.99 10.48
C GLY A 111 7.02 3.02 9.17
N LEU A 112 6.32 3.14 8.04
CA LEU A 112 6.91 3.29 6.71
C LEU A 112 7.79 4.56 6.63
N SER A 113 7.26 5.70 7.10
CA SER A 113 7.98 6.98 7.10
C SER A 113 9.24 6.91 7.97
N ILE A 114 9.14 6.31 9.15
CA ILE A 114 10.30 6.11 10.04
C ILE A 114 11.31 5.19 9.38
N ALA A 115 10.89 4.05 8.79
CA ALA A 115 11.80 3.09 8.18
C ALA A 115 12.57 3.68 6.99
N TRP A 116 11.91 4.48 6.14
CA TRP A 116 12.57 5.17 5.04
C TRP A 116 13.58 6.23 5.51
N SER A 117 13.22 6.97 6.55
CA SER A 117 14.09 8.02 7.09
C SER A 117 15.25 7.47 7.90
N ALA A 118 15.07 6.34 8.58
CA ALA A 118 16.02 5.80 9.54
C ALA A 118 17.35 5.43 8.89
N ALA A 119 17.37 4.74 7.76
CA ALA A 119 18.59 4.33 7.08
C ALA A 119 19.44 5.55 6.67
N VAL A 120 18.79 6.57 6.07
CA VAL A 120 19.46 7.80 5.66
C VAL A 120 19.94 8.60 6.87
N THR A 121 19.11 8.70 7.90
CA THR A 121 19.45 9.43 9.14
C THR A 121 20.65 8.80 9.85
N LEU A 122 20.66 7.47 9.99
CA LEU A 122 21.80 6.76 10.60
C LEU A 122 23.09 6.98 9.82
N ARG A 123 23.01 7.06 8.49
CA ARG A 123 24.19 7.37 7.68
C ARG A 123 24.68 8.81 7.90
N LEU A 124 23.77 9.78 8.05
CA LEU A 124 24.16 11.18 8.33
C LEU A 124 24.87 11.33 9.68
N PHE A 125 24.68 10.40 10.61
CA PHE A 125 25.37 10.34 11.89
C PHE A 125 26.59 9.41 11.89
N ASP A 126 27.07 8.98 10.72
CA ASP A 126 28.19 8.06 10.55
C ASP A 126 28.02 6.70 11.29
N LEU A 127 26.75 6.28 11.48
CA LEU A 127 26.40 5.00 12.11
C LEU A 127 26.14 3.89 11.08
N ALA A 128 26.16 4.20 9.79
CA ALA A 128 26.01 3.21 8.74
C ALA A 128 27.39 2.64 8.33
N PRO A 129 27.44 1.40 7.80
CA PRO A 129 28.65 0.84 7.23
C PRO A 129 29.18 1.67 6.06
N GLU A 130 30.50 1.52 5.77
CA GLU A 130 31.16 2.19 4.65
C GLU A 130 30.60 1.75 3.29
N ASN A 131 30.68 2.65 2.30
CA ASN A 131 30.27 2.37 0.93
C ASN A 131 31.02 1.18 0.34
N THR A 132 30.44 0.57 -0.69
CA THR A 132 30.98 -0.60 -1.41
C THR A 132 31.11 -1.88 -0.59
N THR A 133 30.73 -1.87 0.69
CA THR A 133 30.76 -3.06 1.54
C THR A 133 29.47 -3.87 1.48
N TRP A 134 29.59 -5.19 1.61
CA TRP A 134 28.42 -6.07 1.77
C TRP A 134 27.64 -5.78 3.07
N ALA A 135 28.31 -5.24 4.09
CA ALA A 135 27.68 -4.82 5.33
C ALA A 135 26.67 -3.69 5.09
N LEU A 136 26.98 -2.73 4.22
CA LEU A 136 26.06 -1.67 3.83
C LEU A 136 24.83 -2.24 3.10
N LEU A 137 25.01 -3.21 2.21
CA LEU A 137 23.89 -3.87 1.52
C LEU A 137 22.95 -4.54 2.53
N VAL A 138 23.50 -5.32 3.48
CA VAL A 138 22.69 -5.95 4.55
C VAL A 138 21.94 -4.91 5.36
N PHE A 139 22.58 -3.81 5.71
CA PHE A 139 21.96 -2.68 6.42
C PHE A 139 20.78 -2.09 5.64
N VAL A 140 20.96 -1.79 4.35
CA VAL A 140 19.90 -1.22 3.51
C VAL A 140 18.78 -2.23 3.25
N VAL A 141 19.12 -3.51 3.03
CA VAL A 141 18.13 -4.61 2.89
C VAL A 141 17.31 -4.76 4.16
N PHE A 142 17.91 -4.66 5.34
CA PHE A 142 17.18 -4.72 6.61
C PHE A 142 16.12 -3.60 6.73
N PHE A 143 16.50 -2.35 6.50
CA PHE A 143 15.55 -1.23 6.50
C PHE A 143 14.53 -1.34 5.36
N GLY A 144 14.95 -1.82 4.20
CA GLY A 144 14.09 -2.14 3.07
C GLY A 144 13.03 -3.19 3.41
N THR A 145 13.40 -4.25 4.15
CA THR A 145 12.46 -5.27 4.63
C THR A 145 11.43 -4.67 5.57
N ILE A 146 11.85 -3.85 6.54
CA ILE A 146 10.94 -3.19 7.48
C ILE A 146 9.98 -2.26 6.75
N SER A 147 10.49 -1.40 5.85
CA SER A 147 9.65 -0.46 5.10
C SER A 147 8.66 -1.18 4.20
N SER A 148 9.08 -2.23 3.49
CA SER A 148 8.19 -3.03 2.63
C SER A 148 7.13 -3.79 3.44
N THR A 149 7.44 -4.22 4.67
CA THR A 149 6.45 -4.81 5.58
C THR A 149 5.35 -3.81 5.92
N PHE A 150 5.72 -2.61 6.36
CA PHE A 150 4.74 -1.55 6.64
C PHE A 150 4.00 -1.11 5.37
N GLY A 151 4.69 -1.01 4.23
CA GLY A 151 4.12 -0.69 2.94
C GLY A 151 3.05 -1.71 2.50
N ALA A 152 3.31 -3.00 2.67
CA ALA A 152 2.35 -4.06 2.36
C ALA A 152 1.11 -3.99 3.26
N ILE A 153 1.29 -3.84 4.59
CA ILE A 153 0.17 -3.70 5.53
C ILE A 153 -0.66 -2.45 5.20
N LEU A 154 -0.01 -1.33 4.91
CA LEU A 154 -0.66 -0.08 4.54
C LEU A 154 -1.51 -0.24 3.28
N ASN A 155 -0.94 -0.78 2.22
CA ASN A 155 -1.61 -0.98 0.94
C ASN A 155 -2.84 -1.87 1.08
N ILE A 156 -2.70 -3.04 1.70
CA ILE A 156 -3.81 -3.97 1.93
C ILE A 156 -4.90 -3.32 2.80
N SER A 157 -4.51 -2.58 3.84
CA SER A 157 -5.46 -1.94 4.73
C SER A 157 -6.26 -0.83 4.02
N VAL A 158 -5.61 -0.03 3.18
CA VAL A 158 -6.27 1.02 2.39
C VAL A 158 -7.22 0.41 1.37
N MET A 159 -6.80 -0.63 0.63
CA MET A 159 -7.65 -1.32 -0.33
C MET A 159 -8.86 -1.99 0.33
N SER A 160 -8.65 -2.60 1.51
CA SER A 160 -9.75 -3.18 2.29
C SER A 160 -10.73 -2.12 2.82
N ALA A 161 -10.23 -0.95 3.24
CA ALA A 161 -11.09 0.15 3.67
C ALA A 161 -11.87 0.76 2.50
N LEU A 162 -11.28 0.80 1.30
CA LEU A 162 -11.96 1.26 0.09
C LEU A 162 -13.13 0.32 -0.26
N ALA A 163 -12.90 -1.00 -0.21
CA ALA A 163 -13.96 -1.98 -0.44
C ALA A 163 -15.13 -1.81 0.55
N ASP A 164 -14.83 -1.64 1.84
CA ASP A 164 -15.87 -1.42 2.86
C ASP A 164 -16.74 -0.17 2.56
N ILE A 165 -16.14 0.91 2.04
CA ILE A 165 -16.87 2.14 1.69
C ILE A 165 -17.74 1.93 0.46
N VAL A 166 -17.26 1.16 -0.52
CA VAL A 166 -18.06 0.80 -1.71
C VAL A 166 -19.26 -0.03 -1.31
N ASP A 167 -19.07 -1.06 -0.48
CA ASP A 167 -20.13 -1.90 0.06
C ASP A 167 -21.17 -1.06 0.85
N GLU A 168 -20.72 -0.12 1.68
CA GLU A 168 -21.60 0.79 2.42
C GLU A 168 -22.42 1.68 1.45
N HIS A 169 -21.81 2.15 0.37
CA HIS A 169 -22.50 2.95 -0.63
C HIS A 169 -23.57 2.16 -1.38
N GLU A 170 -23.26 0.92 -1.78
CA GLU A 170 -24.23 0.01 -2.43
C GLU A 170 -25.43 -0.28 -1.52
N LEU A 171 -25.18 -0.53 -0.21
CA LEU A 171 -26.24 -0.77 0.76
C LEU A 171 -27.15 0.46 0.94
N ASN A 172 -26.60 1.67 0.87
CA ASN A 172 -27.36 2.91 1.06
C ASN A 172 -28.10 3.36 -0.20
N THR A 173 -27.61 3.04 -1.38
CA THR A 173 -28.18 3.48 -2.66
C THR A 173 -28.98 2.39 -3.39
N GLY A 174 -28.83 1.11 -2.99
CA GLY A 174 -29.46 -0.04 -3.62
C GLY A 174 -28.92 -0.34 -5.03
N ARG A 175 -27.73 0.14 -5.34
CA ARG A 175 -27.06 -0.04 -6.64
C ARG A 175 -25.69 -0.63 -6.44
#